data_b5d12c451fafd6e5764cefc0fc66dbf7
#
_entry.id   b5d12c451fafd6e5764cefc0fc66dbf7
#
_cell.length_a   1.000
_cell.length_b   1.000
_cell.length_c   1.000
_cell.angle_alpha   90.00
_cell.angle_beta   90.00
_cell.angle_gamma   90.00
#
_symmetry.space_group_name_H-M   'P 1'
#
loop_
_entity.id
_entity.type
_entity.pdbx_description
1 polymer ?
#
loop_
_entity_poly.entity_id
_entity_poly.type
_entity_poly.pdbx_seq_one_letter_code
_entity_poly.pdbx_strand_id
1 'polypeptide(L)'
;MGDGKKWEAEGKEYTKSIPRPKNSSYHATPPNEGIRAYFSDVRRALESTETTLVDVRSPKEFAGEITAPPSYPMEHAQRGGHIPRAKNIPWLQALKDDGTFKEPGDLKKLYIEKGVTPDKNVICYCRIGERSSHTWFVFKYFLGYLSVRNYDGSWTEWGNMIGNPIEK
;
A
#
# COMPACT_ATOMS: atom_id res chain seq x y z
N MET A 1 2.91 -15.28 -0.84
CA MET A 1 2.12 -14.67 0.24
C MET A 1 0.90 -14.04 -0.39
N GLY A 2 -0.27 -14.24 0.15
CA GLY A 2 -1.53 -13.76 -0.40
C GLY A 2 -2.46 -13.34 0.72
N ASP A 3 -3.74 -13.36 0.48
CA ASP A 3 -4.81 -12.97 1.40
C ASP A 3 -5.23 -14.05 2.42
N GLY A 4 -4.48 -15.12 2.56
CA GLY A 4 -4.77 -16.25 3.46
C GLY A 4 -5.59 -17.38 2.83
N LYS A 5 -6.26 -17.19 1.71
CA LYS A 5 -7.10 -18.20 1.05
C LYS A 5 -6.37 -19.51 0.76
N LYS A 6 -5.14 -19.41 0.31
CA LYS A 6 -4.32 -20.60 0.02
C LYS A 6 -3.96 -21.36 1.29
N TRP A 7 -3.70 -20.67 2.40
CA TRP A 7 -3.48 -21.30 3.70
C TRP A 7 -4.66 -22.16 4.13
N GLU A 8 -5.88 -21.61 3.99
CA GLU A 8 -7.12 -22.31 4.30
C GLU A 8 -7.38 -23.46 3.34
N ALA A 9 -7.19 -23.26 2.04
CA ALA A 9 -7.36 -24.28 1.01
C ALA A 9 -6.40 -25.47 1.18
N GLU A 10 -5.21 -25.25 1.75
CA GLU A 10 -4.23 -26.28 2.11
C GLU A 10 -4.57 -26.98 3.45
N GLY A 11 -5.69 -26.65 4.08
CA GLY A 11 -6.14 -27.27 5.34
C GLY A 11 -5.25 -26.95 6.55
N LYS A 12 -4.51 -25.83 6.50
CA LYS A 12 -3.65 -25.41 7.61
C LYS A 12 -4.45 -24.74 8.71
N GLU A 13 -4.11 -25.07 9.95
CA GLU A 13 -4.85 -24.60 11.11
C GLU A 13 -4.46 -23.19 11.54
N TYR A 14 -5.44 -22.43 12.04
CA TYR A 14 -5.23 -21.21 12.79
C TYR A 14 -5.22 -21.50 14.29
N THR A 15 -4.41 -20.78 15.04
CA THR A 15 -4.38 -20.87 16.50
C THR A 15 -4.63 -19.51 17.13
N LYS A 16 -5.34 -19.52 18.26
CA LYS A 16 -5.49 -18.36 19.14
C LYS A 16 -4.45 -18.37 20.28
N SER A 17 -3.58 -19.40 20.30
CA SER A 17 -2.50 -19.49 21.29
C SER A 17 -1.48 -18.37 21.06
N ILE A 18 -1.23 -17.57 22.07
CA ILE A 18 -0.20 -16.54 22.04
C ILE A 18 1.13 -17.19 22.42
N PRO A 19 2.11 -17.22 21.51
CA PRO A 19 3.41 -17.80 21.83
C PRO A 19 4.09 -16.96 22.92
N ARG A 20 4.74 -17.64 23.85
CA ARG A 20 5.58 -17.02 24.90
C ARG A 20 7.04 -17.26 24.52
N PRO A 21 7.68 -16.36 23.76
CA PRO A 21 9.09 -16.52 23.41
C PRO A 21 9.95 -16.46 24.67
N LYS A 22 11.03 -17.22 24.66
CA LYS A 22 12.05 -17.12 25.72
C LYS A 22 12.80 -15.79 25.57
N ASN A 23 13.29 -15.27 26.69
CA ASN A 23 14.18 -14.12 26.67
C ASN A 23 15.38 -14.39 25.78
N SER A 24 15.79 -13.40 25.01
CA SER A 24 16.94 -13.52 24.09
C SER A 24 17.88 -12.33 24.27
N SER A 25 19.10 -12.45 23.77
CA SER A 25 20.08 -11.37 23.70
C SER A 25 19.98 -10.57 22.39
N TYR A 26 18.84 -10.65 21.69
CA TYR A 26 18.65 -9.91 20.45
C TYR A 26 18.61 -8.40 20.72
N HIS A 27 19.41 -7.68 19.96
CA HIS A 27 19.41 -6.22 19.92
C HIS A 27 18.88 -5.76 18.57
N ALA A 28 17.81 -4.97 18.56
CA ALA A 28 17.26 -4.40 17.34
C ALA A 28 18.26 -3.41 16.70
N THR A 29 18.41 -3.50 15.40
CA THR A 29 19.12 -2.46 14.63
C THR A 29 18.23 -1.21 14.52
N PRO A 30 18.83 -0.01 14.28
CA PRO A 30 18.04 1.17 13.99
C PRO A 30 17.04 0.94 12.84
N PRO A 31 15.88 1.57 12.85
CA PRO A 31 14.88 1.42 11.79
C PRO A 31 15.45 1.90 10.45
N ASN A 32 15.04 1.21 9.38
CA ASN A 32 15.36 1.65 8.03
C ASN A 32 14.34 2.69 7.57
N GLU A 33 14.67 3.97 7.73
CA GLU A 33 13.81 5.10 7.33
C GLU A 33 13.52 5.13 5.81
N GLY A 34 14.32 4.44 5.01
CA GLY A 34 14.13 4.36 3.56
C GLY A 34 12.91 3.56 3.10
N ILE A 35 12.22 2.85 4.00
CA ILE A 35 11.02 2.07 3.66
C ILE A 35 9.72 2.82 3.94
N ARG A 36 9.76 3.88 4.75
CA ARG A 36 8.61 4.66 5.17
C ARG A 36 8.59 6.03 4.52
N ALA A 37 7.42 6.47 4.08
CA ALA A 37 7.16 7.85 3.69
C ALA A 37 6.30 8.53 4.75
N TYR A 38 6.62 9.77 5.06
CA TYR A 38 5.85 10.61 5.96
C TYR A 38 5.01 11.61 5.16
N PHE A 39 4.09 12.27 5.82
CA PHE A 39 3.26 13.33 5.24
C PHE A 39 4.08 14.37 4.45
N SER A 40 5.20 14.80 5.00
CA SER A 40 6.10 15.77 4.34
C SER A 40 6.69 15.25 3.03
N ASP A 41 6.95 13.93 2.92
CA ASP A 41 7.44 13.31 1.69
C ASP A 41 6.36 13.33 0.61
N VAL A 42 5.12 13.03 0.99
CA VAL A 42 3.98 13.04 0.07
C VAL A 42 3.69 14.48 -0.40
N ARG A 43 3.77 15.45 0.50
CA ARG A 43 3.65 16.88 0.12
C ARG A 43 4.69 17.27 -0.93
N ARG A 44 5.96 16.93 -0.73
CA ARG A 44 7.03 17.18 -1.71
C ARG A 44 6.81 16.43 -3.03
N ALA A 45 6.23 15.23 -2.99
CA ALA A 45 5.93 14.46 -4.19
C ALA A 45 4.93 15.15 -5.12
N LEU A 46 4.03 16.00 -4.61
CA LEU A 46 3.10 16.78 -5.44
C LEU A 46 3.81 17.81 -6.33
N GLU A 47 4.97 18.27 -5.92
CA GLU A 47 5.77 19.28 -6.62
C GLU A 47 6.86 18.65 -7.51
N SER A 48 6.99 17.31 -7.47
CA SER A 48 8.03 16.57 -8.18
C SER A 48 7.48 15.70 -9.30
N THR A 49 8.16 15.65 -10.43
CA THR A 49 7.91 14.69 -11.51
C THR A 49 8.66 13.37 -11.33
N GLU A 50 9.60 13.33 -10.38
CA GLU A 50 10.45 12.17 -10.09
C GLU A 50 9.80 11.16 -9.14
N THR A 51 8.65 11.51 -8.54
CA THR A 51 7.94 10.64 -7.61
C THR A 51 6.55 10.30 -8.14
N THR A 52 6.24 9.02 -8.17
CA THR A 52 4.91 8.49 -8.51
C THR A 52 4.18 8.06 -7.25
N LEU A 53 3.00 8.60 -7.03
CA LEU A 53 2.09 8.19 -5.96
C LEU A 53 1.18 7.07 -6.48
N VAL A 54 1.05 5.99 -5.71
CA VAL A 54 0.21 4.83 -6.05
C VAL A 54 -0.84 4.62 -4.97
N ASP A 55 -2.09 4.90 -5.31
CA ASP A 55 -3.25 4.60 -4.48
C ASP A 55 -3.71 3.18 -4.76
N VAL A 56 -3.62 2.32 -3.76
CA VAL A 56 -3.97 0.91 -3.91
C VAL A 56 -5.38 0.57 -3.42
N ARG A 57 -6.18 1.59 -3.09
CA ARG A 57 -7.58 1.45 -2.69
C ARG A 57 -8.45 1.07 -3.89
N SER A 58 -9.69 0.73 -3.62
CA SER A 58 -10.67 0.48 -4.66
C SER A 58 -10.94 1.73 -5.51
N PRO A 59 -11.41 1.57 -6.78
CA PRO A 59 -11.79 2.72 -7.62
C PRO A 59 -12.84 3.63 -6.97
N LYS A 60 -13.78 3.06 -6.20
CA LYS A 60 -14.80 3.84 -5.49
C LYS A 60 -14.23 4.70 -4.36
N GLU A 61 -13.24 4.17 -3.62
CA GLU A 61 -12.52 4.98 -2.63
C GLU A 61 -11.70 6.09 -3.30
N PHE A 62 -11.07 5.77 -4.42
CA PHE A 62 -10.26 6.72 -5.20
C PHE A 62 -11.12 7.86 -5.76
N ALA A 63 -12.26 7.55 -6.35
CA ALA A 63 -13.21 8.55 -6.87
C ALA A 63 -13.94 9.33 -5.76
N GLY A 64 -13.79 8.93 -4.50
CA GLY A 64 -14.49 9.56 -3.38
C GLY A 64 -15.97 9.24 -3.27
N GLU A 65 -16.43 8.18 -3.96
CA GLU A 65 -17.80 7.67 -3.83
C GLU A 65 -18.05 7.04 -2.47
N ILE A 66 -17.02 6.44 -1.89
CA ILE A 66 -17.02 5.89 -0.53
C ILE A 66 -15.76 6.34 0.22
N THR A 67 -15.85 6.51 1.53
CA THR A 67 -14.75 6.95 2.38
C THR A 67 -14.06 5.81 3.13
N ALA A 68 -14.68 4.63 3.16
CA ALA A 68 -14.11 3.39 3.68
C ALA A 68 -14.71 2.17 2.98
N PRO A 69 -14.01 1.01 2.97
CA PRO A 69 -14.60 -0.23 2.51
C PRO A 69 -15.80 -0.64 3.37
N PRO A 70 -16.84 -1.28 2.82
CA PRO A 70 -18.01 -1.73 3.59
C PRO A 70 -17.67 -2.64 4.77
N SER A 71 -16.58 -3.40 4.68
CA SER A 71 -16.09 -4.28 5.75
C SER A 71 -15.48 -3.53 6.95
N TYR A 72 -15.19 -2.22 6.80
CA TYR A 72 -14.57 -1.39 7.84
C TYR A 72 -15.31 -0.06 8.00
N PRO A 73 -16.60 -0.07 8.35
CA PRO A 73 -17.44 1.13 8.35
C PRO A 73 -17.05 2.17 9.41
N MET A 74 -16.29 1.78 10.43
CA MET A 74 -15.86 2.67 11.51
C MET A 74 -14.59 3.50 11.19
N GLU A 75 -13.96 3.25 10.06
CA GLU A 75 -12.65 3.83 9.72
C GLU A 75 -12.73 4.82 8.56
N HIS A 76 -13.67 5.75 8.64
CA HIS A 76 -13.89 6.78 7.63
C HIS A 76 -12.87 7.93 7.74
N ALA A 77 -12.40 8.41 6.58
CA ALA A 77 -11.89 9.76 6.48
C ALA A 77 -13.07 10.75 6.28
N GLN A 78 -12.92 11.98 6.74
CA GLN A 78 -13.96 13.01 6.61
C GLN A 78 -14.21 13.40 5.14
N ARG A 79 -13.20 13.30 4.29
CA ARG A 79 -13.28 13.67 2.88
C ARG A 79 -13.02 12.47 1.98
N GLY A 80 -13.83 12.33 0.91
CA GLY A 80 -13.62 11.35 -0.14
C GLY A 80 -12.74 11.90 -1.27
N GLY A 81 -12.09 11.01 -2.02
CA GLY A 81 -11.20 11.33 -3.13
C GLY A 81 -9.82 10.71 -2.95
N HIS A 82 -8.80 11.32 -3.59
CA HIS A 82 -7.43 10.81 -3.57
C HIS A 82 -6.40 11.94 -3.52
N ILE A 83 -5.15 11.58 -3.25
CA ILE A 83 -4.02 12.51 -3.29
C ILE A 83 -3.80 12.93 -4.74
N PRO A 84 -3.69 14.22 -5.06
CA PRO A 84 -3.52 14.69 -6.43
C PRO A 84 -2.40 13.96 -7.19
N ARG A 85 -2.63 13.72 -8.49
CA ARG A 85 -1.72 13.02 -9.39
C ARG A 85 -1.45 11.54 -9.04
N ALA A 86 -2.08 10.98 -8.01
CA ALA A 86 -1.93 9.57 -7.68
C ALA A 86 -2.52 8.67 -8.78
N LYS A 87 -1.88 7.53 -8.99
CA LYS A 87 -2.35 6.48 -9.91
C LYS A 87 -3.12 5.43 -9.12
N ASN A 88 -4.37 5.17 -9.51
CA ASN A 88 -5.15 4.11 -8.87
C ASN A 88 -4.79 2.74 -9.45
N ILE A 89 -4.20 1.91 -8.63
CA ILE A 89 -3.88 0.52 -8.95
C ILE A 89 -4.25 -0.34 -7.74
N PRO A 90 -5.50 -0.83 -7.66
CA PRO A 90 -5.98 -1.62 -6.55
C PRO A 90 -5.07 -2.81 -6.23
N TRP A 91 -4.75 -3.00 -4.96
CA TRP A 91 -3.81 -4.04 -4.50
C TRP A 91 -4.19 -5.46 -4.95
N LEU A 92 -5.50 -5.74 -5.07
CA LEU A 92 -6.01 -7.02 -5.54
C LEU A 92 -5.58 -7.34 -6.98
N GLN A 93 -5.25 -6.34 -7.80
CA GLN A 93 -4.78 -6.58 -9.17
C GLN A 93 -3.41 -7.28 -9.21
N ALA A 94 -2.67 -7.30 -8.10
CA ALA A 94 -1.43 -8.03 -8.00
C ALA A 94 -1.61 -9.52 -7.65
N LEU A 95 -2.84 -9.95 -7.39
CA LEU A 95 -3.14 -11.33 -6.98
C LEU A 95 -3.79 -12.13 -8.11
N LYS A 96 -3.57 -13.44 -8.05
CA LYS A 96 -4.33 -14.47 -8.75
C LYS A 96 -5.62 -14.78 -7.99
N ASP A 97 -6.52 -15.55 -8.58
CA ASP A 97 -7.80 -15.92 -7.97
C ASP A 97 -7.63 -16.76 -6.69
N ASP A 98 -6.51 -17.50 -6.57
CA ASP A 98 -6.16 -18.27 -5.39
C ASP A 98 -5.56 -17.41 -4.25
N GLY A 99 -5.49 -16.08 -4.43
CA GLY A 99 -4.92 -15.15 -3.46
C GLY A 99 -3.39 -15.12 -3.41
N THR A 100 -2.70 -15.80 -4.32
CA THR A 100 -1.24 -15.70 -4.45
C THR A 100 -0.85 -14.56 -5.40
N PHE A 101 0.39 -14.09 -5.31
CA PHE A 101 0.88 -13.08 -6.25
C PHE A 101 0.91 -13.60 -7.68
N LYS A 102 0.61 -12.71 -8.64
CA LYS A 102 0.89 -12.92 -10.06
C LYS A 102 2.39 -13.08 -10.30
N GLU A 103 2.73 -13.63 -11.47
CA GLU A 103 4.13 -13.78 -11.85
C GLU A 103 4.81 -12.40 -12.04
N PRO A 104 6.12 -12.29 -11.78
CA PRO A 104 6.84 -11.02 -11.88
C PRO A 104 6.68 -10.31 -13.23
N GLY A 105 6.58 -11.08 -14.34
CA GLY A 105 6.36 -10.53 -15.68
C GLY A 105 5.00 -9.82 -15.80
N ASP A 106 3.93 -10.43 -15.29
CA ASP A 106 2.58 -9.86 -15.31
C ASP A 106 2.48 -8.64 -14.38
N LEU A 107 3.11 -8.71 -13.21
CA LEU A 107 3.19 -7.59 -12.28
C LEU A 107 3.93 -6.40 -12.91
N LYS A 108 5.06 -6.64 -13.57
CA LYS A 108 5.83 -5.61 -14.26
C LYS A 108 4.98 -4.93 -15.33
N LYS A 109 4.29 -5.71 -16.16
CA LYS A 109 3.39 -5.19 -17.19
C LYS A 109 2.29 -4.33 -16.61
N LEU A 110 1.58 -4.83 -15.58
CA LEU A 110 0.51 -4.12 -14.87
C LEU A 110 0.93 -2.70 -14.44
N TYR A 111 2.09 -2.58 -13.79
CA TYR A 111 2.52 -1.31 -13.23
C TYR A 111 3.12 -0.37 -14.28
N ILE A 112 3.90 -0.88 -15.24
CA ILE A 112 4.49 -0.06 -16.32
C ILE A 112 3.40 0.52 -17.21
N GLU A 113 2.37 -0.24 -17.57
CA GLU A 113 1.24 0.25 -18.38
C GLU A 113 0.47 1.38 -17.68
N LYS A 114 0.52 1.42 -16.36
CA LYS A 114 -0.03 2.53 -15.54
C LYS A 114 0.98 3.67 -15.32
N GLY A 115 2.16 3.59 -15.93
CA GLY A 115 3.22 4.59 -15.81
C GLY A 115 3.92 4.62 -14.47
N VAL A 116 3.96 3.48 -13.76
CA VAL A 116 4.79 3.30 -12.56
C VAL A 116 6.05 2.56 -12.97
N THR A 117 7.11 3.29 -13.20
CA THR A 117 8.37 2.80 -13.79
C THR A 117 9.50 2.74 -12.75
N PRO A 118 10.49 1.84 -12.91
CA PRO A 118 11.54 1.61 -11.92
C PRO A 118 12.57 2.74 -11.78
N ASP A 119 12.62 3.67 -12.72
CA ASP A 119 13.48 4.85 -12.72
C ASP A 119 12.98 5.96 -11.79
N LYS A 120 11.74 5.86 -11.31
CA LYS A 120 11.13 6.85 -10.40
C LYS A 120 11.09 6.39 -8.96
N ASN A 121 11.00 7.36 -8.06
CA ASN A 121 10.63 7.09 -6.68
C ASN A 121 9.14 6.71 -6.65
N VAL A 122 8.79 5.71 -5.88
CA VAL A 122 7.39 5.26 -5.71
C VAL A 122 6.99 5.40 -4.26
N ILE A 123 5.84 6.03 -4.02
CA ILE A 123 5.21 6.04 -2.70
C ILE A 123 3.83 5.38 -2.84
N CYS A 124 3.65 4.27 -2.14
CA CYS A 124 2.38 3.56 -2.07
C CYS A 124 1.58 4.03 -0.86
N TYR A 125 0.27 4.18 -1.01
CA TYR A 125 -0.63 4.46 0.09
C TYR A 125 -1.97 3.75 -0.10
N CYS A 126 -2.70 3.55 0.99
CA CYS A 126 -4.06 3.08 0.96
C CYS A 126 -4.94 3.88 1.92
N ARG A 127 -5.57 3.26 2.90
CA ARG A 127 -6.30 3.94 3.96
C ARG A 127 -5.45 4.16 5.22
N ILE A 128 -4.73 3.13 5.67
CA ILE A 128 -3.91 3.10 6.89
C ILE A 128 -2.52 2.44 6.68
N GLY A 129 -2.05 2.27 5.45
CA GLY A 129 -0.75 1.66 5.14
C GLY A 129 -0.73 0.14 5.03
N GLU A 130 -1.79 -0.57 5.41
CA GLU A 130 -1.88 -2.04 5.40
C GLU A 130 -1.88 -2.61 3.98
N ARG A 131 -2.88 -2.29 3.16
CA ARG A 131 -2.98 -2.75 1.76
C ARG A 131 -1.80 -2.25 0.91
N SER A 132 -1.28 -1.08 1.20
CA SER A 132 -0.15 -0.51 0.48
C SER A 132 1.19 -1.15 0.86
N SER A 133 1.34 -1.73 2.05
CA SER A 133 2.53 -2.51 2.39
C SER A 133 2.67 -3.76 1.52
N HIS A 134 1.56 -4.39 1.14
CA HIS A 134 1.51 -5.50 0.19
C HIS A 134 2.04 -5.07 -1.19
N THR A 135 1.59 -3.93 -1.72
CA THR A 135 2.06 -3.39 -3.00
C THR A 135 3.51 -2.92 -2.93
N TRP A 136 3.91 -2.28 -1.82
CA TRP A 136 5.30 -1.95 -1.53
C TRP A 136 6.20 -3.19 -1.61
N PHE A 137 5.77 -4.32 -1.02
CA PHE A 137 6.49 -5.58 -1.07
C PHE A 137 6.66 -6.09 -2.51
N VAL A 138 5.61 -5.99 -3.34
CA VAL A 138 5.67 -6.35 -4.77
C VAL A 138 6.74 -5.52 -5.48
N PHE A 139 6.71 -4.21 -5.35
CA PHE A 139 7.71 -3.35 -6.00
C PHE A 139 9.13 -3.66 -5.53
N LYS A 140 9.31 -3.80 -4.21
CA LYS A 140 10.64 -3.97 -3.63
C LYS A 140 11.26 -5.33 -3.93
N TYR A 141 10.50 -6.40 -3.75
CA TYR A 141 11.05 -7.77 -3.74
C TYR A 141 10.72 -8.59 -5.00
N PHE A 142 9.60 -8.33 -5.66
CA PHE A 142 9.29 -9.03 -6.92
C PHE A 142 9.80 -8.27 -8.15
N LEU A 143 9.75 -6.94 -8.13
CA LEU A 143 10.11 -6.11 -9.26
C LEU A 143 11.46 -5.41 -9.13
N GLY A 144 12.07 -5.45 -7.95
CA GLY A 144 13.42 -4.91 -7.70
C GLY A 144 13.52 -3.39 -7.79
N TYR A 145 12.43 -2.66 -7.55
CA TYR A 145 12.46 -1.20 -7.54
C TYR A 145 13.34 -0.71 -6.38
N LEU A 146 14.27 0.20 -6.68
CA LEU A 146 15.26 0.67 -5.71
C LEU A 146 14.66 1.63 -4.68
N SER A 147 13.84 2.56 -5.15
CA SER A 147 13.27 3.63 -4.33
C SER A 147 11.76 3.47 -4.19
N VAL A 148 11.34 2.70 -3.20
CA VAL A 148 9.92 2.47 -2.88
C VAL A 148 9.68 2.65 -1.40
N ARG A 149 8.69 3.46 -1.06
CA ARG A 149 8.30 3.72 0.32
C ARG A 149 6.81 3.50 0.53
N ASN A 150 6.42 3.12 1.74
CA ASN A 150 5.03 3.00 2.15
C ASN A 150 4.65 4.21 3.00
N TYR A 151 3.61 4.93 2.59
CA TYR A 151 3.01 6.00 3.38
C TYR A 151 1.90 5.40 4.26
N ASP A 152 2.22 5.09 5.50
CA ASP A 152 1.32 4.42 6.43
C ASP A 152 0.24 5.33 7.01
N GLY A 153 0.47 6.63 7.17
CA GLY A 153 -0.56 7.62 7.48
C GLY A 153 -1.69 7.62 6.47
N SER A 154 -1.35 7.41 5.21
CA SER A 154 -2.28 7.11 4.11
C SER A 154 -3.46 8.09 3.99
N TRP A 155 -4.61 7.61 3.51
CA TRP A 155 -5.79 8.44 3.34
C TRP A 155 -6.39 8.92 4.67
N THR A 156 -6.24 8.14 5.73
CA THR A 156 -6.72 8.54 7.06
C THR A 156 -5.99 9.79 7.56
N GLU A 157 -4.69 9.91 7.32
CA GLU A 157 -3.97 11.14 7.62
C GLU A 157 -4.29 12.24 6.60
N TRP A 158 -4.12 11.99 5.30
CA TRP A 158 -4.26 12.98 4.25
C TRP A 158 -5.67 13.55 4.14
N GLY A 159 -6.68 12.68 4.11
CA GLY A 159 -8.09 13.04 3.93
C GLY A 159 -8.71 13.77 5.11
N ASN A 160 -8.14 13.62 6.30
CA ASN A 160 -8.61 14.30 7.52
C ASN A 160 -7.88 15.62 7.78
N MET A 161 -6.73 15.88 7.17
CA MET A 161 -6.03 17.15 7.35
C MET A 161 -6.71 18.28 6.59
N ILE A 162 -7.09 19.33 7.31
CA ILE A 162 -7.68 20.55 6.75
C ILE A 162 -6.65 21.22 5.82
N GLY A 163 -7.11 21.66 4.65
CA GLY A 163 -6.29 22.39 3.68
C GLY A 163 -5.44 21.54 2.74
N ASN A 164 -5.43 20.20 2.91
CA ASN A 164 -4.76 19.34 1.93
C ASN A 164 -5.55 19.30 0.62
N PRO A 165 -4.85 19.35 -0.53
CA PRO A 165 -5.49 19.19 -1.84
C PRO A 165 -6.00 17.78 -2.04
N ILE A 166 -7.14 17.64 -2.72
CA ILE A 166 -7.82 16.38 -3.01
C ILE A 166 -8.33 16.43 -4.45
N GLU A 167 -8.20 15.35 -5.18
CA GLU A 167 -8.86 15.09 -6.47
C GLU A 167 -9.93 14.00 -6.31
N LYS A 168 -10.91 14.01 -7.25
CA LYS A 168 -11.98 12.99 -7.34
C LYS A 168 -12.09 12.48 -8.76
#